data_8489c0a66b80eb24e77d99de7df52f20
#
_entry.id   8489c0a66b80eb24e77d99de7df52f20
#
_cell.length_a   1.000
_cell.length_b   1.000
_cell.length_c   1.000
_cell.angle_alpha   90.00
_cell.angle_beta   90.00
_cell.angle_gamma   90.00
#
_symmetry.space_group_name_H-M   'P 1'
#
loop_
_entity.id
_entity.type
_entity.pdbx_description
1 polymer ?
#
loop_
_entity_poly.entity_id
_entity_poly.type
_entity_poly.pdbx_seq_one_letter_code
_entity_poly.pdbx_strand_id
1 'polypeptide(L)'
;MQEQLLKAGLVKKAQVDKVAREQVKQRHAKGAAVPPADVDKVDAARLQAERAERDRALAEERNVQVRRQEVLAQVRQIVETNKVKREGEIDYRFNDGSVIRSVLVNPTLRSQLASGALVIVRHGDGFELIPRAAADKVYSRDADTVVLDHGRNSAPAAADSDDDYYSQFKVPDDLIW
;
A
#
# COMPACT_ATOMS: atom_id res chain seq x y z
N MET A 1 -57.91 -35.66 -17.80
CA MET A 1 -59.37 -35.80 -17.49
C MET A 1 -60.25 -34.89 -18.34
N GLN A 2 -59.95 -33.64 -18.66
CA GLN A 2 -60.82 -32.74 -19.42
C GLN A 2 -61.06 -33.19 -20.89
N GLU A 3 -60.06 -33.78 -21.57
CA GLU A 3 -60.23 -34.31 -22.92
C GLU A 3 -61.13 -35.54 -23.04
N GLN A 4 -61.22 -36.34 -21.95
CA GLN A 4 -62.12 -37.52 -21.92
C GLN A 4 -63.59 -37.13 -21.80
N LEU A 5 -63.88 -36.00 -21.13
CA LEU A 5 -65.23 -35.46 -20.98
C LEU A 5 -65.77 -34.78 -22.23
N LEU A 6 -64.84 -34.20 -23.05
CA LEU A 6 -65.14 -33.65 -24.38
C LEU A 6 -65.50 -34.77 -25.38
N LYS A 7 -64.77 -35.90 -25.31
CA LYS A 7 -64.99 -37.07 -26.18
C LYS A 7 -66.29 -37.80 -25.88
N ALA A 8 -66.75 -37.71 -24.63
CA ALA A 8 -68.02 -38.31 -24.20
C ALA A 8 -69.24 -37.43 -24.49
N GLY A 9 -69.09 -36.25 -25.13
CA GLY A 9 -70.19 -35.36 -25.49
C GLY A 9 -70.97 -34.73 -24.34
N LEU A 10 -70.50 -34.91 -23.12
CA LEU A 10 -71.19 -34.47 -21.88
C LEU A 10 -71.03 -32.98 -21.56
N VAL A 11 -70.03 -32.30 -22.15
CA VAL A 11 -69.78 -30.89 -21.88
C VAL A 11 -69.45 -30.14 -23.21
N LYS A 12 -70.12 -29.02 -23.43
CA LYS A 12 -69.88 -28.19 -24.62
C LYS A 12 -68.52 -27.51 -24.49
N LYS A 13 -67.71 -27.51 -25.56
CA LYS A 13 -66.39 -26.93 -25.63
C LYS A 13 -66.35 -25.50 -25.08
N ALA A 14 -67.41 -24.70 -25.33
CA ALA A 14 -67.55 -23.35 -24.82
C ALA A 14 -67.60 -23.26 -23.30
N GLN A 15 -68.01 -24.29 -22.57
CA GLN A 15 -68.02 -24.32 -21.08
C GLN A 15 -66.65 -24.65 -20.56
N VAL A 16 -65.88 -25.52 -21.21
CA VAL A 16 -64.51 -25.84 -20.82
C VAL A 16 -63.60 -24.61 -21.01
N ASP A 17 -63.73 -23.88 -22.12
CA ASP A 17 -62.98 -22.67 -22.38
C ASP A 17 -63.32 -21.55 -21.41
N LYS A 18 -64.62 -21.48 -20.96
CA LYS A 18 -65.07 -20.51 -19.97
C LYS A 18 -64.45 -20.79 -18.59
N VAL A 19 -64.48 -22.02 -18.15
CA VAL A 19 -63.84 -22.45 -16.88
C VAL A 19 -62.33 -22.27 -16.89
N ALA A 20 -61.67 -22.59 -18.02
CA ALA A 20 -60.25 -22.37 -18.19
C ALA A 20 -59.89 -20.88 -18.11
N ARG A 21 -60.66 -19.98 -18.73
CA ARG A 21 -60.48 -18.54 -18.66
C ARG A 21 -60.76 -17.98 -17.24
N GLU A 22 -61.74 -18.51 -16.53
CA GLU A 22 -61.99 -18.13 -15.15
C GLU A 22 -60.92 -18.61 -14.19
N GLN A 23 -60.34 -19.81 -14.39
CA GLN A 23 -59.21 -20.28 -13.60
C GLN A 23 -57.95 -19.45 -13.84
N VAL A 24 -57.69 -19.06 -15.04
CA VAL A 24 -56.58 -18.15 -15.40
C VAL A 24 -56.83 -16.77 -14.76
N LYS A 25 -58.05 -16.21 -14.84
CA LYS A 25 -58.41 -14.96 -14.16
C LYS A 25 -58.29 -15.04 -12.65
N GLN A 26 -58.74 -16.15 -12.04
CA GLN A 26 -58.59 -16.35 -10.59
C GLN A 26 -57.12 -16.50 -10.16
N ARG A 27 -56.28 -17.13 -10.99
CA ARG A 27 -54.82 -17.17 -10.74
C ARG A 27 -54.21 -15.77 -10.82
N HIS A 28 -54.62 -14.95 -11.77
CA HIS A 28 -54.16 -13.55 -11.89
C HIS A 28 -54.80 -12.63 -10.83
N ALA A 29 -56.00 -12.89 -10.33
CA ALA A 29 -56.65 -12.08 -9.31
C ALA A 29 -56.23 -12.46 -7.87
N LYS A 30 -55.67 -13.66 -7.68
CA LYS A 30 -55.21 -14.18 -6.37
C LYS A 30 -53.73 -13.97 -6.14
N GLY A 31 -53.17 -12.82 -6.46
CA GLY A 31 -51.83 -12.63 -5.99
C GLY A 31 -51.08 -11.63 -6.78
N ALA A 32 -51.08 -10.48 -6.29
CA ALA A 32 -49.85 -9.75 -6.14
C ALA A 32 -49.03 -10.34 -4.97
N ALA A 33 -48.91 -11.68 -4.90
CA ALA A 33 -47.81 -12.32 -4.19
C ALA A 33 -46.68 -12.43 -5.21
N VAL A 34 -45.62 -11.70 -4.99
CA VAL A 34 -44.33 -11.78 -5.74
C VAL A 34 -44.04 -13.27 -5.97
N PRO A 35 -43.88 -13.76 -7.22
CA PRO A 35 -43.62 -15.17 -7.44
C PRO A 35 -42.32 -15.53 -6.69
N PRO A 36 -42.26 -16.66 -6.00
CA PRO A 36 -41.03 -17.07 -5.28
C PRO A 36 -39.77 -17.13 -6.17
N ALA A 37 -39.96 -17.27 -7.46
CA ALA A 37 -38.88 -17.25 -8.46
C ALA A 37 -38.12 -15.89 -8.58
N ASP A 38 -38.74 -14.78 -8.15
CA ASP A 38 -38.06 -13.47 -8.18
C ASP A 38 -37.30 -13.20 -6.88
N VAL A 39 -37.73 -13.75 -5.76
CA VAL A 39 -37.00 -13.68 -4.49
C VAL A 39 -35.68 -14.45 -4.60
N ASP A 40 -35.72 -15.67 -5.15
CA ASP A 40 -34.52 -16.49 -5.36
C ASP A 40 -33.51 -15.82 -6.32
N LYS A 41 -33.98 -15.10 -7.33
CA LYS A 41 -33.13 -14.35 -8.27
C LYS A 41 -32.49 -13.14 -7.60
N VAL A 42 -33.23 -12.42 -6.74
CA VAL A 42 -32.71 -11.28 -5.99
C VAL A 42 -31.66 -11.73 -4.98
N ASP A 43 -31.90 -12.83 -4.28
CA ASP A 43 -30.94 -13.39 -3.31
C ASP A 43 -29.69 -13.92 -4.03
N ALA A 44 -29.84 -14.59 -5.18
CA ALA A 44 -28.71 -15.03 -5.99
C ALA A 44 -27.88 -13.85 -6.52
N ALA A 45 -28.52 -12.77 -6.99
CA ALA A 45 -27.84 -11.57 -7.44
C ALA A 45 -27.09 -10.88 -6.29
N ARG A 46 -27.67 -10.83 -5.08
CA ARG A 46 -27.05 -10.28 -3.88
C ARG A 46 -25.82 -11.08 -3.49
N LEU A 47 -25.91 -12.40 -3.46
CA LEU A 47 -24.77 -13.28 -3.17
C LEU A 47 -23.66 -13.16 -4.20
N GLN A 48 -24.01 -12.99 -5.47
CA GLN A 48 -23.01 -12.73 -6.52
C GLN A 48 -22.34 -11.37 -6.34
N ALA A 49 -23.09 -10.32 -5.98
CA ALA A 49 -22.55 -9.00 -5.70
C ALA A 49 -21.58 -9.03 -4.51
N GLU A 50 -21.97 -9.69 -3.41
CA GLU A 50 -21.10 -9.85 -2.23
C GLU A 50 -19.81 -10.62 -2.55
N ARG A 51 -19.89 -11.67 -3.37
CA ARG A 51 -18.70 -12.40 -3.83
C ARG A 51 -17.80 -11.52 -4.70
N ALA A 52 -18.40 -10.79 -5.63
CA ALA A 52 -17.64 -9.89 -6.50
C ALA A 52 -16.94 -8.76 -5.72
N GLU A 53 -17.58 -8.24 -4.68
CA GLU A 53 -16.95 -7.25 -3.78
C GLU A 53 -15.79 -7.83 -2.99
N ARG A 54 -15.95 -9.04 -2.43
CA ARG A 54 -14.87 -9.74 -1.72
C ARG A 54 -13.70 -10.04 -2.66
N ASP A 55 -13.98 -10.53 -3.86
CA ASP A 55 -12.95 -10.83 -4.86
C ASP A 55 -12.20 -9.58 -5.31
N ARG A 56 -12.91 -8.44 -5.45
CA ARG A 56 -12.26 -7.14 -5.74
C ARG A 56 -11.36 -6.69 -4.60
N ALA A 57 -11.85 -6.75 -3.35
CA ALA A 57 -11.05 -6.37 -2.17
C ALA A 57 -9.79 -7.23 -2.06
N LEU A 58 -9.90 -8.54 -2.23
CA LEU A 58 -8.76 -9.44 -2.23
C LEU A 58 -7.78 -9.18 -3.39
N ALA A 59 -8.31 -8.83 -4.57
CA ALA A 59 -7.48 -8.48 -5.71
C ALA A 59 -6.74 -7.16 -5.48
N GLU A 60 -7.39 -6.16 -4.88
CA GLU A 60 -6.78 -4.89 -4.51
C GLU A 60 -5.67 -5.08 -3.48
N GLU A 61 -5.91 -5.85 -2.42
CA GLU A 61 -4.88 -6.18 -1.43
C GLU A 61 -3.66 -6.85 -2.07
N ARG A 62 -3.90 -7.86 -2.91
CA ARG A 62 -2.81 -8.54 -3.65
C ARG A 62 -2.04 -7.56 -4.53
N ASN A 63 -2.73 -6.69 -5.27
CA ASN A 63 -2.11 -5.70 -6.13
C ASN A 63 -1.25 -4.70 -5.33
N VAL A 64 -1.71 -4.27 -4.16
CA VAL A 64 -0.93 -3.42 -3.26
C VAL A 64 0.34 -4.13 -2.78
N GLN A 65 0.22 -5.40 -2.38
CA GLN A 65 1.37 -6.21 -1.95
C GLN A 65 2.38 -6.42 -3.08
N VAL A 66 1.91 -6.76 -4.29
CA VAL A 66 2.77 -6.93 -5.47
C VAL A 66 3.52 -5.64 -5.79
N ARG A 67 2.82 -4.50 -5.84
CA ARG A 67 3.47 -3.19 -6.07
C ARG A 67 4.52 -2.87 -5.01
N ARG A 68 4.25 -3.16 -3.74
CA ARG A 68 5.24 -3.00 -2.66
C ARG A 68 6.48 -3.85 -2.89
N GLN A 69 6.30 -5.11 -3.24
CA GLN A 69 7.41 -6.01 -3.55
C GLN A 69 8.21 -5.55 -4.77
N GLU A 70 7.55 -5.06 -5.80
CA GLU A 70 8.20 -4.50 -7.00
C GLU A 70 9.04 -3.27 -6.65
N VAL A 71 8.51 -2.35 -5.83
CA VAL A 71 9.26 -1.17 -5.38
C VAL A 71 10.49 -1.59 -4.58
N LEU A 72 10.35 -2.50 -3.63
CA LEU A 72 11.47 -3.03 -2.84
C LEU A 72 12.50 -3.74 -3.72
N ALA A 73 12.07 -4.49 -4.73
CA ALA A 73 12.99 -5.14 -5.67
C ALA A 73 13.77 -4.12 -6.50
N GLN A 74 13.12 -3.05 -6.96
CA GLN A 74 13.78 -1.95 -7.66
C GLN A 74 14.79 -1.22 -6.78
N VAL A 75 14.44 -0.95 -5.52
CA VAL A 75 15.35 -0.34 -4.55
C VAL A 75 16.56 -1.23 -4.33
N ARG A 76 16.37 -2.53 -4.10
CA ARG A 76 17.47 -3.50 -3.96
C ARG A 76 18.40 -3.49 -5.17
N GLN A 77 17.86 -3.50 -6.36
CA GLN A 77 18.64 -3.45 -7.59
C GLN A 77 19.47 -2.14 -7.71
N ILE A 78 18.88 -0.99 -7.35
CA ILE A 78 19.59 0.29 -7.33
C ILE A 78 20.74 0.23 -6.33
N VAL A 79 20.50 -0.28 -5.12
CA VAL A 79 21.53 -0.38 -4.08
C VAL A 79 22.64 -1.33 -4.52
N GLU A 80 22.33 -2.51 -5.03
CA GLU A 80 23.31 -3.50 -5.48
C GLU A 80 24.21 -2.96 -6.62
N THR A 81 23.62 -2.21 -7.54
CA THR A 81 24.37 -1.64 -8.67
C THR A 81 25.29 -0.49 -8.25
N ASN A 82 24.90 0.28 -7.21
CA ASN A 82 25.58 1.50 -6.81
C ASN A 82 26.29 1.41 -5.45
N LYS A 83 26.26 0.26 -4.79
CA LYS A 83 26.92 0.09 -3.49
C LYS A 83 28.41 0.34 -3.59
N VAL A 84 28.93 1.12 -2.64
CA VAL A 84 30.35 1.39 -2.48
C VAL A 84 30.98 0.27 -1.66
N LYS A 85 32.15 -0.23 -2.11
CA LYS A 85 32.90 -1.23 -1.33
C LYS A 85 33.29 -0.64 0.01
N ARG A 86 32.95 -1.36 1.07
CA ARG A 86 33.30 -0.99 2.44
C ARG A 86 34.61 -1.66 2.80
N GLU A 87 35.67 -0.88 2.72
CA GLU A 87 37.02 -1.29 3.15
C GLU A 87 37.43 -0.31 4.24
N GLY A 88 37.40 -0.73 5.50
CA GLY A 88 37.78 0.13 6.60
C GLY A 88 37.61 -0.54 7.96
N GLU A 89 38.30 0.03 8.96
CA GLU A 89 38.34 -0.47 10.33
C GLU A 89 37.68 0.50 11.32
N ILE A 90 37.13 1.65 10.82
CA ILE A 90 36.54 2.68 11.66
C ILE A 90 35.05 2.42 11.81
N ASP A 91 34.59 2.25 13.04
CA ASP A 91 33.17 2.18 13.35
C ASP A 91 32.49 3.52 13.16
N TYR A 92 31.65 3.64 12.14
CA TYR A 92 30.77 4.78 11.97
C TYR A 92 29.39 4.47 12.58
N ARG A 93 29.03 5.16 13.66
CA ARG A 93 27.78 4.96 14.37
C ARG A 93 26.71 5.88 13.83
N PHE A 94 25.51 5.37 13.66
CA PHE A 94 24.34 6.12 13.20
C PHE A 94 23.07 5.59 13.87
N ASN A 95 22.00 6.40 13.83
CA ASN A 95 20.72 6.03 14.37
C ASN A 95 19.84 5.40 13.28
N ASP A 96 19.32 4.20 13.55
CA ASP A 96 18.27 3.55 12.77
C ASP A 96 16.98 3.56 13.60
N GLY A 97 16.22 4.65 13.49
CA GLY A 97 15.07 4.88 14.36
C GLY A 97 15.48 5.05 15.83
N SER A 98 15.17 4.06 16.66
CA SER A 98 15.51 4.04 18.09
C SER A 98 16.80 3.27 18.41
N VAL A 99 17.43 2.62 17.43
CA VAL A 99 18.57 1.74 17.64
C VAL A 99 19.83 2.36 17.03
N ILE A 100 20.93 2.37 17.80
CA ILE A 100 22.24 2.76 17.29
C ILE A 100 22.84 1.56 16.56
N ARG A 101 23.22 1.77 15.30
CA ARG A 101 23.90 0.81 14.45
C ARG A 101 25.29 1.31 14.08
N SER A 102 26.17 0.44 13.63
CA SER A 102 27.48 0.80 13.13
C SER A 102 27.80 0.16 11.79
N VAL A 103 28.60 0.86 10.98
CA VAL A 103 29.10 0.38 9.72
C VAL A 103 30.60 0.67 9.68
N LEU A 104 31.40 -0.31 9.26
CA LEU A 104 32.85 -0.15 9.11
C LEU A 104 33.15 0.69 7.87
N VAL A 105 33.93 1.73 8.03
CA VAL A 105 34.30 2.70 6.97
C VAL A 105 35.79 3.05 7.05
N ASN A 106 36.36 3.52 5.95
CA ASN A 106 37.67 4.13 5.95
C ASN A 106 37.57 5.66 6.17
N PRO A 107 38.68 6.38 6.43
CA PRO A 107 38.65 7.82 6.67
C PRO A 107 38.03 8.62 5.52
N THR A 108 38.27 8.20 4.27
CA THR A 108 37.71 8.83 3.07
C THR A 108 36.18 8.70 3.01
N LEU A 109 35.66 7.49 3.26
CA LEU A 109 34.22 7.23 3.29
C LEU A 109 33.55 7.99 4.42
N ARG A 110 34.22 8.08 5.60
CA ARG A 110 33.74 8.89 6.72
C ARG A 110 33.58 10.36 6.34
N SER A 111 34.56 10.95 5.66
CA SER A 111 34.51 12.33 5.17
C SER A 111 33.38 12.51 4.15
N GLN A 112 33.20 11.56 3.24
CA GLN A 112 32.14 11.59 2.23
C GLN A 112 30.74 11.43 2.85
N LEU A 113 30.59 10.64 3.91
CA LEU A 113 29.36 10.55 4.68
C LEU A 113 29.05 11.87 5.40
N ALA A 114 30.06 12.46 6.05
CA ALA A 114 29.91 13.75 6.76
C ALA A 114 29.56 14.89 5.80
N SER A 115 30.11 14.90 4.60
CA SER A 115 29.77 15.88 3.55
C SER A 115 28.44 15.64 2.85
N GLY A 116 27.78 14.49 3.11
CA GLY A 116 26.53 14.10 2.44
C GLY A 116 26.70 13.62 1.00
N ALA A 117 27.94 13.36 0.54
CA ALA A 117 28.20 12.76 -0.77
C ALA A 117 27.82 11.28 -0.82
N LEU A 118 27.89 10.61 0.34
CA LEU A 118 27.41 9.23 0.53
C LEU A 118 26.23 9.22 1.51
N VAL A 119 25.39 8.22 1.32
CA VAL A 119 24.14 7.99 2.09
C VAL A 119 24.13 6.55 2.56
N ILE A 120 23.64 6.32 3.79
CA ILE A 120 23.44 4.98 4.35
C ILE A 120 22.02 4.53 4.06
N VAL A 121 21.89 3.37 3.43
CA VAL A 121 20.60 2.76 3.11
C VAL A 121 20.50 1.36 3.71
N ARG A 122 19.28 0.96 4.05
CA ARG A 122 18.99 -0.39 4.51
C ARG A 122 18.94 -1.34 3.31
N HIS A 123 19.65 -2.45 3.41
CA HIS A 123 19.68 -3.48 2.37
C HIS A 123 19.64 -4.87 3.02
N GLY A 124 18.50 -5.56 2.91
CA GLY A 124 18.27 -6.82 3.62
C GLY A 124 18.39 -6.64 5.14
N ASP A 125 19.25 -7.45 5.74
CA ASP A 125 19.50 -7.41 7.20
C ASP A 125 20.64 -6.44 7.58
N GLY A 126 21.21 -5.76 6.61
CA GLY A 126 22.36 -4.87 6.81
C GLY A 126 22.15 -3.46 6.23
N PHE A 127 23.27 -2.74 6.18
CA PHE A 127 23.30 -1.36 5.67
C PHE A 127 24.38 -1.23 4.61
N GLU A 128 24.11 -0.51 3.56
CA GLU A 128 25.03 -0.26 2.47
C GLU A 128 25.23 1.24 2.24
N LEU A 129 26.38 1.58 1.69
CA LEU A 129 26.73 2.94 1.32
C LEU A 129 26.47 3.13 -0.17
N ILE A 130 25.73 4.17 -0.51
CA ILE A 130 25.47 4.53 -1.92
C ILE A 130 25.77 6.01 -2.16
N PRO A 131 26.17 6.38 -3.39
CA PRO A 131 26.32 7.78 -3.79
C PRO A 131 24.98 8.51 -3.73
N ARG A 132 25.03 9.83 -3.47
CA ARG A 132 23.84 10.68 -3.40
C ARG A 132 22.93 10.57 -4.64
N ALA A 133 23.52 10.54 -5.83
CA ALA A 133 22.75 10.39 -7.07
C ALA A 133 21.94 9.08 -7.15
N ALA A 134 22.41 8.02 -6.49
CA ALA A 134 21.65 6.77 -6.36
C ALA A 134 20.62 6.88 -5.25
N ALA A 135 20.93 7.57 -4.14
CA ALA A 135 20.02 7.82 -3.04
C ALA A 135 18.77 8.61 -3.51
N ASP A 136 18.92 9.59 -4.39
CA ASP A 136 17.78 10.34 -4.96
C ASP A 136 16.79 9.42 -5.71
N LYS A 137 17.31 8.40 -6.40
CA LYS A 137 16.48 7.38 -7.05
C LYS A 137 15.79 6.46 -6.04
N VAL A 138 16.40 6.18 -4.90
CA VAL A 138 15.80 5.43 -3.81
C VAL A 138 14.71 6.26 -3.15
N TYR A 139 14.96 7.52 -2.84
CA TYR A 139 13.96 8.44 -2.26
C TYR A 139 12.69 8.56 -3.10
N SER A 140 12.82 8.55 -4.43
CA SER A 140 11.65 8.63 -5.32
C SER A 140 10.77 7.39 -5.29
N ARG A 141 11.24 6.28 -4.73
CA ARG A 141 10.55 4.99 -4.65
C ARG A 141 10.15 4.62 -3.23
N ASP A 142 11.11 4.66 -2.33
CA ASP A 142 10.94 4.30 -0.92
C ASP A 142 11.92 5.09 -0.05
N ALA A 143 11.41 6.16 0.57
CA ALA A 143 12.21 7.01 1.44
C ALA A 143 12.59 6.32 2.75
N ASP A 144 11.79 5.35 3.22
CA ASP A 144 12.00 4.65 4.48
C ASP A 144 13.24 3.73 4.46
N THR A 145 13.69 3.38 3.27
CA THR A 145 14.92 2.61 3.09
C THR A 145 16.18 3.43 3.38
N VAL A 146 16.11 4.77 3.28
CA VAL A 146 17.25 5.66 3.58
C VAL A 146 17.30 5.94 5.08
N VAL A 147 18.44 5.58 5.70
CA VAL A 147 18.60 5.67 7.16
C VAL A 147 19.36 6.93 7.56
N LEU A 148 20.41 7.27 6.83
CA LEU A 148 21.23 8.44 7.13
C LEU A 148 21.61 9.20 5.86
N ASP A 149 21.23 10.48 5.80
CA ASP A 149 21.63 11.42 4.75
C ASP A 149 21.96 12.78 5.38
N HIS A 150 23.23 13.06 5.59
CA HIS A 150 23.68 14.34 6.13
C HIS A 150 23.45 15.49 5.14
N GLY A 151 23.48 15.23 3.83
CA GLY A 151 23.28 16.28 2.83
C GLY A 151 21.84 16.78 2.73
N ARG A 152 20.86 16.00 3.20
CA ARG A 152 19.44 16.40 3.22
C ARG A 152 19.03 16.93 4.59
N ASN A 153 19.66 16.42 5.65
CA ASN A 153 19.45 16.89 7.03
C ASN A 153 20.32 18.10 7.38
N SER A 154 21.24 18.50 6.53
CA SER A 154 21.81 19.83 6.58
C SER A 154 20.78 20.84 6.03
N ALA A 155 19.63 20.99 6.69
CA ALA A 155 19.16 22.34 6.90
C ALA A 155 20.39 23.14 7.35
N PRO A 156 20.65 24.36 6.84
CA PRO A 156 21.80 25.11 7.32
C PRO A 156 21.74 25.06 8.83
N ALA A 157 22.66 24.30 9.43
CA ALA A 157 22.93 24.48 10.82
C ALA A 157 22.98 25.99 10.94
N ALA A 158 22.11 26.56 11.75
CA ALA A 158 22.22 27.93 12.14
C ALA A 158 23.65 28.09 12.69
N ALA A 159 24.61 28.20 11.77
CA ALA A 159 25.85 28.87 12.01
C ALA A 159 25.34 30.24 12.31
N ASP A 160 25.54 30.69 13.52
CA ASP A 160 25.44 32.04 13.98
C ASP A 160 24.52 32.33 15.18
N SER A 161 23.82 31.35 15.77
CA SER A 161 23.12 31.68 17.01
C SER A 161 23.99 31.57 18.27
N ASP A 162 25.01 30.72 18.25
CA ASP A 162 25.88 30.55 19.43
C ASP A 162 26.98 31.62 19.48
N ASP A 163 27.58 32.00 18.36
CA ASP A 163 28.59 33.08 18.35
C ASP A 163 27.99 34.46 18.65
N ASP A 164 26.74 34.74 18.19
CA ASP A 164 26.02 35.95 18.54
C ASP A 164 25.58 35.95 20.01
N TYR A 165 25.26 34.79 20.58
CA TYR A 165 24.92 34.67 21.99
C TYR A 165 26.15 34.85 22.87
N TYR A 166 27.31 34.29 22.52
CA TYR A 166 28.55 34.40 23.25
C TYR A 166 29.25 35.75 23.01
N SER A 167 29.02 36.47 21.93
CA SER A 167 29.55 37.79 21.67
C SER A 167 29.04 38.86 22.67
N GLN A 168 27.91 38.57 23.31
CA GLN A 168 27.36 39.45 24.39
C GLN A 168 28.11 39.30 25.73
N PHE A 169 28.87 38.20 25.88
CA PHE A 169 29.66 37.95 27.09
C PHE A 169 31.14 38.27 26.79
N LYS A 170 31.51 39.57 26.77
CA LYS A 170 32.91 39.96 26.71
C LYS A 170 33.63 39.43 27.95
N VAL A 171 34.53 38.47 27.73
CA VAL A 171 35.46 38.04 28.78
C VAL A 171 36.38 39.21 29.09
N PRO A 172 36.44 39.70 30.33
CA PRO A 172 37.37 40.76 30.69
C PRO A 172 38.82 40.27 30.51
N ASP A 173 39.64 41.06 29.86
CA ASP A 173 41.08 40.76 29.63
C ASP A 173 41.91 40.76 30.93
N ASP A 174 41.27 40.83 32.07
CA ASP A 174 41.90 41.01 33.39
C ASP A 174 42.13 39.68 34.14
N LEU A 175 41.95 38.54 33.48
CA LEU A 175 42.27 37.23 34.07
C LEU A 175 43.74 36.90 33.83
N ILE A 176 44.61 37.47 34.65
CA ILE A 176 46.02 37.07 34.78
C ILE A 176 46.07 35.79 35.64
N TRP A 177 46.56 34.76 35.05
CA TRP A 177 46.89 33.47 35.74
C TRP A 177 48.30 33.52 36.29
#